data_6cccd02271d3f11280153205dd8cc255
#
_entry.id   6cccd02271d3f11280153205dd8cc255
#
_cell.length_a   1.000
_cell.length_b   1.000
_cell.length_c   1.000
_cell.angle_alpha   90.00
_cell.angle_beta   90.00
_cell.angle_gamma   90.00
#
_symmetry.space_group_name_H-M   'P 1'
#
loop_
_entity.id
_entity.type
_entity.pdbx_description
1 polymer ?
#
loop_
_entity_poly.entity_id
_entity_poly.type
_entity_poly.pdbx_seq_one_letter_code
_entity_poly.pdbx_strand_id
1 'polypeptide(L)'
;MIIAILGIGEAGGALACDLIAKGVQVRGWDPEPRNLPHELEFAASNPAATSSADIVLSVNWASVAIEVATEVAPVLQPHQLYADLNTAAPQLKRDIATIIEKMGASFVDAALMDPVLPKGLGTQVYASGSGAELFTKKMTPLGMPVTYLDREAGNAATHKLVRSIMYKGVAAVIMECLEAAEALNMTEYARAQMLKIIYDEPMIDRFVSGSIKHAKRRVHEMEAVVEMLNSIGVSAFTSQAAVQRLKELMEKTG
;
A
#
# COMPACT_ATOMS: atom_id res chain seq x y z
N MET A 1 1.83 15.75 -19.51
CA MET A 1 1.88 14.40 -18.94
C MET A 1 0.51 14.08 -18.38
N ILE A 2 -0.01 12.91 -18.72
CA ILE A 2 -1.30 12.40 -18.26
C ILE A 2 -1.04 11.24 -17.31
N ILE A 3 -1.65 11.28 -16.13
CA ILE A 3 -1.57 10.17 -15.15
C ILE A 3 -2.96 9.57 -14.96
N ALA A 4 -3.07 8.25 -15.17
CA ALA A 4 -4.27 7.51 -14.84
C ALA A 4 -4.18 6.99 -13.40
N ILE A 5 -5.29 7.05 -12.65
CA ILE A 5 -5.42 6.46 -11.32
C ILE A 5 -6.57 5.46 -11.34
N LEU A 6 -6.25 4.20 -11.10
CA LEU A 6 -7.19 3.09 -11.05
C LEU A 6 -7.46 2.75 -9.58
N GLY A 7 -8.62 3.16 -9.10
CA GLY A 7 -9.00 3.17 -7.69
C GLY A 7 -8.95 4.58 -7.09
N ILE A 8 -10.11 5.26 -7.05
CA ILE A 8 -10.28 6.63 -6.52
C ILE A 8 -10.92 6.58 -5.11
N GLY A 9 -10.40 5.70 -4.29
CA GLY A 9 -10.72 5.66 -2.87
C GLY A 9 -9.96 6.73 -2.07
N GLU A 10 -9.78 6.50 -0.76
CA GLU A 10 -9.07 7.43 0.14
C GLU A 10 -7.66 7.80 -0.36
N ALA A 11 -6.85 6.79 -0.71
CA ALA A 11 -5.47 7.02 -1.16
C ALA A 11 -5.41 7.58 -2.58
N GLY A 12 -6.12 6.96 -3.53
CA GLY A 12 -6.12 7.39 -4.93
C GLY A 12 -6.70 8.80 -5.10
N GLY A 13 -7.75 9.14 -4.37
CA GLY A 13 -8.33 10.48 -4.36
C GLY A 13 -7.37 11.55 -3.84
N ALA A 14 -6.64 11.26 -2.75
CA ALA A 14 -5.62 12.18 -2.21
C ALA A 14 -4.47 12.40 -3.20
N LEU A 15 -3.97 11.32 -3.84
CA LEU A 15 -2.94 11.42 -4.88
C LEU A 15 -3.44 12.22 -6.09
N ALA A 16 -4.70 12.01 -6.51
CA ALA A 16 -5.32 12.76 -7.60
C ALA A 16 -5.37 14.25 -7.31
N CYS A 17 -5.86 14.66 -6.13
CA CYS A 17 -5.92 16.07 -5.72
C CYS A 17 -4.53 16.72 -5.80
N ASP A 18 -3.51 16.08 -5.23
CA ASP A 18 -2.16 16.66 -5.19
C ASP A 18 -1.53 16.74 -6.58
N LEU A 19 -1.73 15.75 -7.45
CA LEU A 19 -1.23 15.77 -8.83
C LEU A 19 -1.90 16.86 -9.65
N ILE A 20 -3.23 17.03 -9.51
CA ILE A 20 -3.98 18.12 -10.16
C ILE A 20 -3.45 19.48 -9.70
N ALA A 21 -3.22 19.65 -8.40
CA ALA A 21 -2.64 20.87 -7.84
C ALA A 21 -1.23 21.17 -8.36
N LYS A 22 -0.50 20.17 -8.89
CA LYS A 22 0.79 20.33 -9.59
C LYS A 22 0.63 20.58 -11.09
N GLY A 23 -0.58 20.75 -11.60
CA GLY A 23 -0.86 20.97 -13.02
C GLY A 23 -0.78 19.70 -13.90
N VAL A 24 -0.84 18.53 -13.30
CA VAL A 24 -0.88 17.24 -14.01
C VAL A 24 -2.32 16.96 -14.44
N GLN A 25 -2.52 16.56 -15.68
CA GLN A 25 -3.82 16.05 -16.14
C GLN A 25 -4.02 14.65 -15.55
N VAL A 26 -5.07 14.49 -14.73
CA VAL A 26 -5.37 13.22 -14.07
C VAL A 26 -6.66 12.64 -14.60
N ARG A 27 -6.60 11.39 -15.01
CA ARG A 27 -7.76 10.55 -15.33
C ARG A 27 -7.96 9.53 -14.25
N GLY A 28 -9.20 9.14 -13.98
CA GLY A 28 -9.44 8.15 -12.95
C GLY A 28 -10.64 7.28 -13.24
N TRP A 29 -10.64 6.09 -12.66
CA TRP A 29 -11.79 5.22 -12.62
C TRP A 29 -11.86 4.45 -11.30
N ASP A 30 -13.07 4.28 -10.81
CA ASP A 30 -13.39 3.48 -9.62
C ASP A 30 -14.83 2.98 -9.74
N PRO A 31 -15.15 1.73 -9.42
CA PRO A 31 -16.53 1.23 -9.48
C PRO A 31 -17.45 1.91 -8.45
N GLU A 32 -16.90 2.42 -7.35
CA GLU A 32 -17.62 3.10 -6.27
C GLU A 32 -16.91 4.41 -5.90
N PRO A 33 -16.89 5.42 -6.81
CA PRO A 33 -16.11 6.63 -6.59
C PRO A 33 -16.63 7.43 -5.39
N ARG A 34 -15.70 7.94 -4.57
CA ARG A 34 -16.01 8.77 -3.40
C ARG A 34 -15.19 10.06 -3.45
N ASN A 35 -15.86 11.21 -3.25
CA ASN A 35 -15.20 12.52 -3.14
C ASN A 35 -14.24 12.83 -4.30
N LEU A 36 -14.71 12.71 -5.54
CA LEU A 36 -13.91 12.99 -6.73
C LEU A 36 -13.44 14.45 -6.75
N PRO A 37 -12.14 14.73 -7.03
CA PRO A 37 -11.68 16.07 -7.33
C PRO A 37 -12.43 16.64 -8.54
N HIS A 38 -12.79 17.93 -8.50
CA HIS A 38 -13.60 18.58 -9.55
C HIS A 38 -12.93 18.52 -10.94
N GLU A 39 -11.60 18.65 -10.98
CA GLU A 39 -10.81 18.66 -12.22
C GLU A 39 -10.37 17.26 -12.68
N LEU A 40 -10.77 16.20 -11.96
CA LEU A 40 -10.50 14.82 -12.38
C LEU A 40 -11.34 14.47 -13.60
N GLU A 41 -10.69 14.02 -14.68
CA GLU A 41 -11.39 13.40 -15.82
C GLU A 41 -11.80 11.97 -15.44
N PHE A 42 -13.08 11.78 -15.07
CA PHE A 42 -13.58 10.46 -14.70
C PHE A 42 -13.90 9.65 -15.95
N ALA A 43 -13.18 8.54 -16.13
CA ALA A 43 -13.32 7.66 -17.30
C ALA A 43 -14.46 6.64 -17.11
N ALA A 44 -14.85 5.97 -18.19
CA ALA A 44 -15.91 4.97 -18.18
C ALA A 44 -15.46 3.57 -17.70
N SER A 45 -14.14 3.32 -17.68
CA SER A 45 -13.56 2.03 -17.28
C SER A 45 -12.04 2.18 -17.00
N ASN A 46 -11.41 1.14 -16.41
CA ASN A 46 -9.94 1.07 -16.26
C ASN A 46 -9.22 1.22 -17.62
N PRO A 47 -9.59 0.49 -18.70
CA PRO A 47 -8.97 0.68 -20.02
C PRO A 47 -9.14 2.09 -20.57
N ALA A 48 -10.31 2.71 -20.41
CA ALA A 48 -10.56 4.07 -20.86
C ALA A 48 -9.69 5.10 -20.13
N ALA A 49 -9.47 4.96 -18.83
CA ALA A 49 -8.56 5.80 -18.06
C ALA A 49 -7.10 5.62 -18.53
N THR A 50 -6.71 4.38 -18.85
CA THR A 50 -5.33 3.97 -19.16
C THR A 50 -4.87 4.36 -20.56
N SER A 51 -5.74 4.33 -21.57
CA SER A 51 -5.40 4.28 -23.01
C SER A 51 -4.49 5.40 -23.52
N SER A 52 -4.47 6.57 -22.89
CA SER A 52 -3.65 7.72 -23.28
C SER A 52 -2.81 8.29 -22.14
N ALA A 53 -2.67 7.57 -21.04
CA ALA A 53 -1.86 7.98 -19.90
C ALA A 53 -0.37 7.72 -20.16
N ASP A 54 0.50 8.58 -19.66
CA ASP A 54 1.96 8.33 -19.61
C ASP A 54 2.32 7.38 -18.47
N ILE A 55 1.57 7.48 -17.35
CA ILE A 55 1.75 6.68 -16.15
C ILE A 55 0.38 6.22 -15.65
N VAL A 56 0.26 4.95 -15.30
CA VAL A 56 -0.90 4.36 -14.66
C VAL A 56 -0.53 4.05 -13.21
N LEU A 57 -1.28 4.59 -12.25
CA LEU A 57 -1.18 4.28 -10.84
C LEU A 57 -2.34 3.37 -10.45
N SER A 58 -2.06 2.11 -10.15
CA SER A 58 -3.04 1.16 -9.63
C SER A 58 -3.07 1.29 -8.10
N VAL A 59 -4.18 1.82 -7.55
CA VAL A 59 -4.36 2.16 -6.13
C VAL A 59 -5.67 1.54 -5.62
N ASN A 60 -5.83 0.26 -5.85
CA ASN A 60 -7.00 -0.53 -5.47
C ASN A 60 -6.67 -1.54 -4.35
N TRP A 61 -7.35 -2.66 -4.32
CA TRP A 61 -7.07 -3.73 -3.38
C TRP A 61 -6.20 -4.81 -4.01
N ALA A 62 -5.31 -5.44 -3.23
CA ALA A 62 -4.49 -6.55 -3.69
C ALA A 62 -5.32 -7.69 -4.30
N SER A 63 -6.53 -7.93 -3.78
CA SER A 63 -7.44 -8.98 -4.26
C SER A 63 -7.93 -8.79 -5.69
N VAL A 64 -7.93 -7.57 -6.22
CA VAL A 64 -8.35 -7.26 -7.60
C VAL A 64 -7.20 -6.79 -8.49
N ALA A 65 -5.98 -6.69 -7.96
CA ALA A 65 -4.84 -6.10 -8.67
C ALA A 65 -4.47 -6.86 -9.97
N ILE A 66 -4.52 -8.19 -9.97
CA ILE A 66 -4.29 -9.02 -11.17
C ILE A 66 -5.41 -8.82 -12.19
N GLU A 67 -6.68 -8.78 -11.74
CA GLU A 67 -7.82 -8.54 -12.61
C GLU A 67 -7.71 -7.19 -13.31
N VAL A 68 -7.45 -6.11 -12.54
CA VAL A 68 -7.25 -4.76 -13.09
C VAL A 68 -6.08 -4.71 -14.07
N ALA A 69 -4.93 -5.32 -13.74
CA ALA A 69 -3.78 -5.41 -14.64
C ALA A 69 -4.12 -6.14 -15.95
N THR A 70 -4.87 -7.24 -15.86
CA THR A 70 -5.30 -8.02 -17.02
C THR A 70 -6.28 -7.24 -17.89
N GLU A 71 -7.21 -6.50 -17.28
CA GLU A 71 -8.19 -5.66 -17.99
C GLU A 71 -7.51 -4.54 -18.79
N VAL A 72 -6.48 -3.90 -18.25
CA VAL A 72 -5.81 -2.78 -18.93
C VAL A 72 -4.69 -3.20 -19.87
N ALA A 73 -4.11 -4.39 -19.69
CA ALA A 73 -2.99 -4.87 -20.50
C ALA A 73 -3.20 -4.70 -22.01
N PRO A 74 -4.38 -5.04 -22.62
CA PRO A 74 -4.58 -4.93 -24.06
C PRO A 74 -4.51 -3.51 -24.63
N VAL A 75 -4.68 -2.47 -23.79
CA VAL A 75 -4.65 -1.07 -24.23
C VAL A 75 -3.34 -0.35 -23.89
N LEU A 76 -2.46 -1.01 -23.12
CA LEU A 76 -1.15 -0.45 -22.78
C LEU A 76 -0.23 -0.35 -24.00
N GLN A 77 0.59 0.70 -23.99
CA GLN A 77 1.59 0.98 -25.03
C GLN A 77 3.01 0.87 -24.45
N PRO A 78 4.03 0.55 -25.27
CA PRO A 78 5.40 0.32 -24.80
C PRO A 78 6.05 1.49 -24.05
N HIS A 79 5.58 2.73 -24.26
CA HIS A 79 6.12 3.91 -23.59
C HIS A 79 5.48 4.18 -22.22
N GLN A 80 4.42 3.46 -21.86
CA GLN A 80 3.68 3.67 -20.62
C GLN A 80 4.34 2.97 -19.43
N LEU A 81 4.17 3.57 -18.25
CA LEU A 81 4.53 2.97 -16.97
C LEU A 81 3.26 2.50 -16.26
N TYR A 82 3.23 1.26 -15.82
CA TYR A 82 2.19 0.74 -14.93
C TYR A 82 2.79 0.56 -13.53
N ALA A 83 2.40 1.41 -12.59
CA ALA A 83 2.84 1.37 -11.21
C ALA A 83 1.74 0.78 -10.31
N ASP A 84 2.03 -0.35 -9.68
CA ASP A 84 1.13 -0.98 -8.71
C ASP A 84 1.49 -0.56 -7.29
N LEU A 85 0.64 0.28 -6.67
CA LEU A 85 0.80 0.83 -5.33
C LEU A 85 0.12 -0.05 -4.24
N ASN A 86 -0.51 -1.15 -4.63
CA ASN A 86 -1.21 -2.02 -3.70
C ASN A 86 -0.24 -2.75 -2.76
N THR A 87 -0.64 -2.98 -1.51
CA THR A 87 0.15 -3.80 -0.60
C THR A 87 -0.17 -5.27 -0.84
N ALA A 88 0.80 -5.99 -1.37
CA ALA A 88 0.64 -7.38 -1.78
C ALA A 88 1.93 -8.19 -1.58
N ALA A 89 1.83 -9.52 -1.64
CA ALA A 89 2.98 -10.40 -1.63
C ALA A 89 3.90 -10.17 -2.85
N PRO A 90 5.23 -10.34 -2.70
CA PRO A 90 6.18 -10.15 -3.79
C PRO A 90 5.87 -10.99 -5.03
N GLN A 91 5.30 -12.19 -4.85
CA GLN A 91 4.92 -13.04 -5.98
C GLN A 91 3.81 -12.40 -6.83
N LEU A 92 2.77 -11.83 -6.19
CA LEU A 92 1.71 -11.14 -6.91
C LEU A 92 2.25 -9.96 -7.74
N LYS A 93 3.25 -9.23 -7.22
CA LYS A 93 3.92 -8.16 -7.98
C LYS A 93 4.64 -8.69 -9.23
N ARG A 94 5.32 -9.84 -9.13
CA ARG A 94 5.95 -10.51 -10.28
C ARG A 94 4.94 -10.99 -11.32
N ASP A 95 3.80 -11.50 -10.85
CA ASP A 95 2.73 -11.97 -11.73
C ASP A 95 2.13 -10.79 -12.52
N ILE A 96 1.87 -9.65 -11.86
CA ILE A 96 1.43 -8.42 -12.51
C ILE A 96 2.50 -7.93 -13.51
N ALA A 97 3.78 -7.90 -13.10
CA ALA A 97 4.89 -7.52 -14.00
C ALA A 97 4.88 -8.35 -15.29
N THR A 98 4.69 -9.66 -15.17
CA THR A 98 4.62 -10.57 -16.34
C THR A 98 3.46 -10.21 -17.28
N ILE A 99 2.30 -9.84 -16.75
CA ILE A 99 1.13 -9.43 -17.55
C ILE A 99 1.43 -8.11 -18.30
N ILE A 100 1.95 -7.12 -17.60
CA ILE A 100 2.19 -5.78 -18.13
C ILE A 100 3.34 -5.77 -19.16
N GLU A 101 4.45 -6.43 -18.83
CA GLU A 101 5.66 -6.44 -19.67
C GLU A 101 5.48 -7.25 -20.96
N LYS A 102 4.58 -8.24 -20.95
CA LYS A 102 4.19 -8.95 -22.17
C LYS A 102 3.59 -8.03 -23.23
N MET A 103 3.00 -6.91 -22.86
CA MET A 103 2.47 -5.89 -23.76
C MET A 103 3.52 -4.85 -24.14
N GLY A 104 4.75 -4.95 -23.66
CA GLY A 104 5.86 -4.02 -23.90
C GLY A 104 5.88 -2.80 -23.00
N ALA A 105 4.88 -2.59 -22.14
CA ALA A 105 4.88 -1.54 -21.12
C ALA A 105 5.84 -1.89 -19.97
N SER A 106 6.29 -0.88 -19.21
CA SER A 106 7.20 -1.09 -18.09
C SER A 106 6.44 -1.17 -16.78
N PHE A 107 6.79 -2.15 -15.93
CA PHE A 107 6.17 -2.35 -14.63
C PHE A 107 6.94 -1.68 -13.50
N VAL A 108 6.21 -1.17 -12.51
CA VAL A 108 6.74 -0.61 -11.27
C VAL A 108 6.00 -1.22 -10.07
N ASP A 109 6.72 -1.95 -9.24
CA ASP A 109 6.29 -2.26 -7.88
C ASP A 109 6.57 -1.03 -7.01
N ALA A 110 5.51 -0.29 -6.66
CA ALA A 110 5.57 0.98 -5.94
C ALA A 110 4.99 0.82 -4.53
N ALA A 111 5.83 0.55 -3.55
CA ALA A 111 5.41 0.33 -2.18
C ALA A 111 5.29 1.65 -1.41
N LEU A 112 4.06 2.06 -1.08
CA LEU A 112 3.79 3.17 -0.16
C LEU A 112 4.25 2.81 1.26
N MET A 113 5.25 3.50 1.78
CA MET A 113 5.88 3.15 3.07
C MET A 113 5.12 3.67 4.28
N ASP A 114 4.27 4.67 4.11
CA ASP A 114 3.42 5.25 5.15
C ASP A 114 1.96 5.34 4.68
N PRO A 115 0.99 5.64 5.56
CA PRO A 115 -0.36 6.02 5.17
C PRO A 115 -0.33 7.25 4.25
N VAL A 116 -1.13 7.23 3.18
CA VAL A 116 -1.19 8.37 2.24
C VAL A 116 -1.75 9.61 2.93
N LEU A 117 -2.77 9.48 3.75
CA LEU A 117 -3.22 10.57 4.60
C LEU A 117 -2.41 10.62 5.90
N PRO A 118 -1.94 11.80 6.34
CA PRO A 118 -2.19 13.14 5.78
C PRO A 118 -1.16 13.63 4.76
N LYS A 119 -0.20 12.82 4.31
CA LYS A 119 0.95 13.23 3.50
C LYS A 119 0.65 13.41 2.01
N GLY A 120 -0.45 12.82 1.50
CA GLY A 120 -0.80 12.85 0.09
C GLY A 120 0.33 12.33 -0.80
N LEU A 121 0.66 13.09 -1.84
CA LEU A 121 1.75 12.80 -2.77
C LEU A 121 3.13 12.78 -2.09
N GLY A 122 3.29 13.47 -0.95
CA GLY A 122 4.52 13.45 -0.13
C GLY A 122 4.76 12.14 0.64
N THR A 123 3.95 11.11 0.44
CA THR A 123 4.16 9.79 1.03
C THR A 123 5.39 9.13 0.43
N GLN A 124 6.30 8.64 1.28
CA GLN A 124 7.49 7.90 0.84
C GLN A 124 7.11 6.65 0.06
N VAL A 125 7.71 6.47 -1.11
CA VAL A 125 7.54 5.30 -1.98
C VAL A 125 8.88 4.61 -2.18
N TYR A 126 8.92 3.29 -2.04
CA TYR A 126 10.01 2.46 -2.56
C TYR A 126 9.57 1.88 -3.90
N ALA A 127 10.46 1.92 -4.89
CA ALA A 127 10.15 1.47 -6.24
C ALA A 127 11.16 0.44 -6.75
N SER A 128 10.65 -0.66 -7.29
CA SER A 128 11.43 -1.69 -7.99
C SER A 128 10.69 -2.16 -9.26
N GLY A 129 11.37 -2.87 -10.15
CA GLY A 129 10.80 -3.31 -11.42
C GLY A 129 11.39 -2.58 -12.63
N SER A 130 11.05 -3.02 -13.84
CA SER A 130 11.63 -2.54 -15.11
C SER A 130 11.44 -1.04 -15.33
N GLY A 131 10.34 -0.47 -14.87
CA GLY A 131 10.00 0.96 -14.97
C GLY A 131 10.42 1.83 -13.79
N ALA A 132 10.96 1.25 -12.71
CA ALA A 132 11.14 1.95 -11.44
C ALA A 132 12.08 3.18 -11.51
N GLU A 133 13.17 3.08 -12.28
CA GLU A 133 14.09 4.21 -12.48
C GLU A 133 13.42 5.39 -13.20
N LEU A 134 12.67 5.11 -14.26
CA LEU A 134 11.95 6.13 -15.01
C LEU A 134 10.79 6.72 -14.18
N PHE A 135 10.09 5.89 -13.43
CA PHE A 135 9.06 6.32 -12.48
C PHE A 135 9.63 7.31 -11.45
N THR A 136 10.77 6.98 -10.85
CA THR A 136 11.46 7.85 -9.91
C THR A 136 11.79 9.21 -10.55
N LYS A 137 12.35 9.22 -11.76
CA LYS A 137 12.69 10.44 -12.49
C LYS A 137 11.47 11.31 -12.81
N LYS A 138 10.30 10.69 -13.07
CA LYS A 138 9.06 11.41 -13.40
C LYS A 138 8.27 11.88 -12.17
N MET A 139 8.23 11.08 -11.11
CA MET A 139 7.36 11.37 -9.95
C MET A 139 8.04 12.24 -8.88
N THR A 140 9.37 12.13 -8.72
CA THR A 140 10.09 12.94 -7.72
C THR A 140 9.95 14.44 -7.94
N PRO A 141 10.06 14.98 -9.17
CA PRO A 141 9.85 16.42 -9.42
C PRO A 141 8.42 16.89 -9.13
N LEU A 142 7.42 15.98 -9.13
CA LEU A 142 6.03 16.30 -8.77
C LEU A 142 5.83 16.34 -7.24
N GLY A 143 6.82 15.92 -6.46
CA GLY A 143 6.77 15.93 -5.00
C GLY A 143 6.52 14.56 -4.36
N MET A 144 6.53 13.46 -5.13
CA MET A 144 6.51 12.11 -4.58
C MET A 144 7.94 11.67 -4.23
N PRO A 145 8.29 11.48 -2.95
CA PRO A 145 9.62 11.04 -2.56
C PRO A 145 9.79 9.55 -2.89
N VAL A 146 10.36 9.25 -4.06
CA VAL A 146 10.58 7.88 -4.53
C VAL A 146 12.02 7.46 -4.30
N THR A 147 12.22 6.34 -3.61
CA THR A 147 13.52 5.65 -3.51
C THR A 147 13.53 4.51 -4.51
N TYR A 148 14.36 4.64 -5.54
CA TYR A 148 14.64 3.55 -6.48
C TYR A 148 15.49 2.48 -5.77
N LEU A 149 15.07 1.23 -5.84
CA LEU A 149 15.80 0.09 -5.28
C LEU A 149 16.58 -0.64 -6.37
N ASP A 150 15.87 -1.24 -7.32
CA ASP A 150 16.43 -2.06 -8.39
C ASP A 150 15.39 -2.34 -9.50
N ARG A 151 15.74 -3.24 -10.43
CA ARG A 151 14.87 -3.64 -11.56
C ARG A 151 14.04 -4.89 -11.30
N GLU A 152 14.08 -5.47 -10.09
CA GLU A 152 13.40 -6.73 -9.77
C GLU A 152 12.01 -6.47 -9.17
N ALA A 153 10.95 -6.84 -9.89
CA ALA A 153 9.59 -6.74 -9.39
C ALA A 153 9.39 -7.56 -8.10
N GLY A 154 8.74 -6.97 -7.10
CA GLY A 154 8.50 -7.57 -5.79
C GLY A 154 9.50 -7.16 -4.70
N ASN A 155 10.63 -6.51 -5.05
CA ASN A 155 11.60 -6.10 -4.04
C ASN A 155 11.10 -4.92 -3.19
N ALA A 156 10.39 -3.96 -3.76
CA ALA A 156 9.78 -2.88 -2.97
C ALA A 156 8.70 -3.42 -2.02
N ALA A 157 7.86 -4.34 -2.47
CA ALA A 157 6.91 -5.05 -1.63
C ALA A 157 7.61 -5.82 -0.50
N THR A 158 8.70 -6.53 -0.80
CA THR A 158 9.51 -7.26 0.20
C THR A 158 10.00 -6.32 1.32
N HIS A 159 10.58 -5.17 0.97
CA HIS A 159 11.04 -4.18 1.95
C HIS A 159 9.91 -3.70 2.87
N LYS A 160 8.75 -3.40 2.28
CA LYS A 160 7.57 -3.01 3.05
C LYS A 160 7.08 -4.13 3.99
N LEU A 161 7.03 -5.37 3.51
CA LEU A 161 6.52 -6.50 4.30
C LEU A 161 7.46 -6.87 5.44
N VAL A 162 8.78 -6.84 5.23
CA VAL A 162 9.77 -7.04 6.30
C VAL A 162 9.58 -6.00 7.41
N ARG A 163 9.43 -4.70 7.05
CA ARG A 163 9.09 -3.65 8.03
C ARG A 163 7.76 -3.96 8.75
N SER A 164 6.79 -4.50 8.05
CA SER A 164 5.46 -4.79 8.60
C SER A 164 5.46 -5.89 9.64
N ILE A 165 6.35 -6.89 9.53
CA ILE A 165 6.55 -7.91 10.58
C ILE A 165 6.80 -7.24 11.93
N MET A 166 7.80 -6.36 11.98
CA MET A 166 8.16 -5.67 13.22
C MET A 166 7.03 -4.76 13.71
N TYR A 167 6.52 -3.86 12.85
CA TYR A 167 5.54 -2.86 13.27
C TYR A 167 4.23 -3.48 13.77
N LYS A 168 3.66 -4.44 13.02
CA LYS A 168 2.39 -5.07 13.39
C LYS A 168 2.55 -6.14 14.45
N GLY A 169 3.69 -6.83 14.48
CA GLY A 169 4.03 -7.75 15.56
C GLY A 169 4.09 -7.04 16.92
N VAL A 170 4.83 -5.93 17.00
CA VAL A 170 4.89 -5.09 18.21
C VAL A 170 3.50 -4.55 18.57
N ALA A 171 2.74 -4.07 17.59
CA ALA A 171 1.38 -3.59 17.85
C ALA A 171 0.48 -4.68 18.45
N ALA A 172 0.56 -5.92 17.93
CA ALA A 172 -0.22 -7.05 18.46
C ALA A 172 0.15 -7.37 19.91
N VAL A 173 1.44 -7.40 20.23
CA VAL A 173 1.92 -7.64 21.62
C VAL A 173 1.50 -6.53 22.56
N ILE A 174 1.59 -5.25 22.15
CA ILE A 174 1.15 -4.11 22.96
C ILE A 174 -0.34 -4.22 23.29
N MET A 175 -1.15 -4.52 22.27
CA MET A 175 -2.60 -4.63 22.45
C MET A 175 -2.98 -5.78 23.39
N GLU A 176 -2.37 -6.95 23.23
CA GLU A 176 -2.61 -8.10 24.10
C GLU A 176 -2.20 -7.79 25.55
N CYS A 177 -1.04 -7.16 25.75
CA CYS A 177 -0.57 -6.76 27.07
C CYS A 177 -1.49 -5.74 27.75
N LEU A 178 -2.00 -4.74 27.00
CA LEU A 178 -2.91 -3.73 27.55
C LEU A 178 -4.29 -4.34 27.89
N GLU A 179 -4.82 -5.24 27.05
CA GLU A 179 -6.07 -5.94 27.32
C GLU A 179 -5.97 -6.83 28.57
N ALA A 180 -4.87 -7.57 28.72
CA ALA A 180 -4.61 -8.36 29.92
C ALA A 180 -4.46 -7.47 31.18
N ALA A 181 -3.74 -6.35 31.05
CA ALA A 181 -3.55 -5.40 32.15
C ALA A 181 -4.86 -4.73 32.57
N GLU A 182 -5.74 -4.42 31.63
CA GLU A 182 -7.08 -3.90 31.91
C GLU A 182 -7.91 -4.91 32.69
N ALA A 183 -7.94 -6.17 32.26
CA ALA A 183 -8.64 -7.24 32.97
C ALA A 183 -8.14 -7.48 34.39
N LEU A 184 -6.87 -7.18 34.66
CA LEU A 184 -6.22 -7.33 35.96
C LEU A 184 -6.18 -6.03 36.78
N ASN A 185 -6.73 -4.91 36.30
CA ASN A 185 -6.64 -3.57 36.91
C ASN A 185 -5.18 -3.08 37.07
N MET A 186 -4.29 -3.40 36.11
CA MET A 186 -2.86 -3.09 36.14
C MET A 186 -2.42 -2.19 34.94
N THR A 187 -3.32 -1.47 34.33
CA THR A 187 -3.04 -0.69 33.08
C THR A 187 -1.92 0.33 33.27
N GLU A 188 -1.93 1.08 34.38
CA GLU A 188 -0.87 2.06 34.70
C GLU A 188 0.49 1.38 34.87
N TYR A 189 0.54 0.24 35.54
CA TYR A 189 1.77 -0.54 35.70
C TYR A 189 2.29 -1.02 34.34
N ALA A 190 1.41 -1.58 33.50
CA ALA A 190 1.79 -2.08 32.17
C ALA A 190 2.35 -0.96 31.28
N ARG A 191 1.67 0.19 31.23
CA ARG A 191 2.15 1.38 30.48
C ARG A 191 3.52 1.84 30.99
N ALA A 192 3.71 1.93 32.28
CA ALA A 192 5.00 2.30 32.87
C ALA A 192 6.13 1.32 32.49
N GLN A 193 5.85 0.01 32.40
CA GLN A 193 6.84 -0.96 31.94
C GLN A 193 7.10 -0.85 30.42
N MET A 194 6.06 -0.64 29.61
CA MET A 194 6.21 -0.43 28.16
C MET A 194 7.09 0.79 27.85
N LEU A 195 6.93 1.89 28.60
CA LEU A 195 7.73 3.11 28.43
C LEU A 195 9.23 2.91 28.71
N LYS A 196 9.59 1.93 29.52
CA LYS A 196 11.01 1.57 29.74
C LYS A 196 11.66 0.91 28.51
N ILE A 197 10.84 0.37 27.58
CA ILE A 197 11.29 -0.34 26.37
C ILE A 197 11.12 0.52 25.13
N ILE A 198 9.99 1.19 25.00
CA ILE A 198 9.61 1.94 23.78
C ILE A 198 10.02 3.40 23.84
N TYR A 199 10.17 3.98 25.04
CA TYR A 199 10.56 5.38 25.30
C TYR A 199 9.68 6.46 24.65
N ASP A 200 8.49 6.10 24.13
CA ASP A 200 7.59 7.01 23.40
C ASP A 200 6.13 6.61 23.65
N GLU A 201 5.46 7.31 24.59
CA GLU A 201 4.05 7.05 24.92
C GLU A 201 3.10 7.29 23.74
N PRO A 202 3.21 8.39 22.96
CA PRO A 202 2.42 8.56 21.75
C PRO A 202 2.59 7.42 20.72
N MET A 203 3.73 6.74 20.70
CA MET A 203 3.94 5.57 19.84
C MET A 203 3.11 4.36 20.30
N ILE A 204 3.00 4.12 21.60
CA ILE A 204 2.14 3.07 22.16
C ILE A 204 0.69 3.30 21.72
N ASP A 205 0.19 4.53 21.88
CA ASP A 205 -1.17 4.88 21.50
C ASP A 205 -1.40 4.75 19.98
N ARG A 206 -0.41 5.10 19.15
CA ARG A 206 -0.47 4.88 17.68
C ARG A 206 -0.51 3.41 17.28
N PHE A 207 0.17 2.53 18.02
CA PHE A 207 0.08 1.08 17.77
C PHE A 207 -1.34 0.58 18.00
N VAL A 208 -1.98 0.98 19.10
CA VAL A 208 -3.35 0.58 19.44
C VAL A 208 -4.36 1.22 18.49
N SER A 209 -4.43 2.56 18.47
CA SER A 209 -5.43 3.29 17.68
C SER A 209 -5.35 3.02 16.18
N GLY A 210 -4.13 2.93 15.64
CA GLY A 210 -3.90 2.59 14.24
C GLY A 210 -4.26 1.14 13.89
N SER A 211 -4.18 0.20 14.85
CA SER A 211 -4.62 -1.18 14.63
C SER A 211 -6.13 -1.26 14.57
N ILE A 212 -6.83 -0.58 15.48
CA ILE A 212 -8.29 -0.51 15.49
C ILE A 212 -8.79 0.15 14.20
N LYS A 213 -8.32 1.36 13.87
CA LYS A 213 -8.80 2.14 12.73
C LYS A 213 -8.59 1.46 11.36
N HIS A 214 -7.52 0.70 11.21
CA HIS A 214 -7.10 0.13 9.93
C HIS A 214 -7.04 -1.40 9.95
N ALA A 215 -7.78 -2.07 10.82
CA ALA A 215 -7.73 -3.52 11.04
C ALA A 215 -7.85 -4.31 9.73
N LYS A 216 -8.89 -4.06 8.92
CA LYS A 216 -9.12 -4.74 7.63
C LYS A 216 -7.91 -4.68 6.70
N ARG A 217 -7.37 -3.48 6.47
CA ARG A 217 -6.19 -3.28 5.62
C ARG A 217 -4.96 -4.00 6.17
N ARG A 218 -4.76 -3.94 7.50
CA ARG A 218 -3.62 -4.58 8.17
C ARG A 218 -3.69 -6.10 8.15
N VAL A 219 -4.90 -6.70 8.17
CA VAL A 219 -5.08 -8.14 7.96
C VAL A 219 -4.50 -8.55 6.62
N HIS A 220 -4.92 -7.93 5.52
CA HIS A 220 -4.39 -8.27 4.18
C HIS A 220 -2.88 -8.06 4.07
N GLU A 221 -2.35 -7.01 4.70
CA GLU A 221 -0.91 -6.76 4.73
C GLU A 221 -0.15 -7.86 5.49
N MET A 222 -0.68 -8.33 6.62
CA MET A 222 -0.04 -9.41 7.39
C MET A 222 -0.25 -10.79 6.77
N GLU A 223 -1.34 -11.04 6.07
CA GLU A 223 -1.53 -12.24 5.25
C GLU A 223 -0.47 -12.30 4.13
N ALA A 224 -0.19 -11.17 3.45
CA ALA A 224 0.91 -11.09 2.48
C ALA A 224 2.30 -11.31 3.12
N VAL A 225 2.49 -10.88 4.37
CA VAL A 225 3.71 -11.20 5.14
C VAL A 225 3.83 -12.71 5.36
N VAL A 226 2.75 -13.37 5.79
CA VAL A 226 2.74 -14.83 6.02
C VAL A 226 3.06 -15.59 4.73
N GLU A 227 2.46 -15.18 3.61
CA GLU A 227 2.74 -15.76 2.29
C GLU A 227 4.22 -15.60 1.92
N MET A 228 4.77 -14.39 2.05
CA MET A 228 6.18 -14.10 1.79
C MET A 228 7.10 -14.97 2.65
N LEU A 229 6.87 -15.05 3.97
CA LEU A 229 7.69 -15.83 4.90
C LEU A 229 7.66 -17.33 4.55
N ASN A 230 6.47 -17.86 4.27
CA ASN A 230 6.33 -19.27 3.86
C ASN A 230 7.07 -19.56 2.55
N SER A 231 7.05 -18.62 1.59
CA SER A 231 7.73 -18.79 0.29
C SER A 231 9.26 -18.86 0.40
N ILE A 232 9.83 -18.33 1.48
CA ILE A 232 11.27 -18.36 1.77
C ILE A 232 11.65 -19.35 2.87
N GLY A 233 10.72 -20.21 3.30
CA GLY A 233 10.96 -21.25 4.32
C GLY A 233 11.11 -20.72 5.75
N VAL A 234 10.66 -19.50 6.05
CA VAL A 234 10.68 -18.91 7.39
C VAL A 234 9.34 -19.15 8.08
N SER A 235 9.34 -19.69 9.30
CA SER A 235 8.13 -19.90 10.09
C SER A 235 7.48 -18.57 10.48
N ALA A 236 6.21 -18.40 10.14
CA ALA A 236 5.47 -17.14 10.29
C ALA A 236 4.66 -17.05 11.60
N PHE A 237 5.12 -17.64 12.70
CA PHE A 237 4.33 -17.76 13.95
C PHE A 237 3.83 -16.43 14.48
N THR A 238 4.71 -15.45 14.68
CA THR A 238 4.32 -14.12 15.19
C THR A 238 3.43 -13.37 14.21
N SER A 239 3.71 -13.50 12.90
CA SER A 239 2.88 -12.85 11.87
C SER A 239 1.49 -13.46 11.79
N GLN A 240 1.35 -14.77 11.94
CA GLN A 240 0.06 -15.47 12.03
C GLN A 240 -0.73 -15.03 13.26
N ALA A 241 -0.07 -14.92 14.44
CA ALA A 241 -0.69 -14.39 15.66
C ALA A 241 -1.17 -12.93 15.45
N ALA A 242 -0.38 -12.10 14.77
CA ALA A 242 -0.79 -10.74 14.44
C ALA A 242 -2.00 -10.69 13.47
N VAL A 243 -2.08 -11.60 12.49
CA VAL A 243 -3.26 -11.76 11.63
C VAL A 243 -4.49 -12.09 12.47
N GLN A 244 -4.38 -13.10 13.34
CA GLN A 244 -5.47 -13.53 14.20
C GLN A 244 -5.99 -12.36 15.06
N ARG A 245 -5.07 -11.66 15.72
CA ARG A 245 -5.40 -10.50 16.58
C ARG A 245 -6.12 -9.39 15.81
N LEU A 246 -5.69 -9.10 14.60
CA LEU A 246 -6.33 -8.09 13.74
C LEU A 246 -7.72 -8.53 13.28
N LYS A 247 -7.95 -9.83 13.03
CA LYS A 247 -9.29 -10.37 12.70
C LYS A 247 -10.25 -10.23 13.88
N GLU A 248 -9.81 -10.57 15.10
CA GLU A 248 -10.62 -10.37 16.31
C GLU A 248 -11.03 -8.90 16.52
N LEU A 249 -10.11 -7.95 16.21
CA LEU A 249 -10.45 -6.53 16.29
C LEU A 249 -11.54 -6.12 15.29
N MET A 250 -11.54 -6.68 14.08
CA MET A 250 -12.57 -6.39 13.09
C MET A 250 -13.94 -6.86 13.57
N GLU A 251 -14.01 -8.02 14.23
CA GLU A 251 -15.26 -8.58 14.79
C GLU A 251 -15.80 -7.73 15.95
N LYS A 252 -14.91 -7.14 16.77
CA LYS A 252 -15.30 -6.29 17.92
C LYS A 252 -15.73 -4.88 17.52
N THR A 253 -15.34 -4.40 16.32
CA THR A 253 -15.55 -3.01 15.89
C THR A 253 -16.53 -2.85 14.72
N GLY A 254 -17.01 -3.95 14.13
CA GLY A 254 -18.06 -3.98 13.09
C GLY A 254 -19.40 -4.20 13.71
#